data_72ffdc88a984053c2bd55a08e10510e3
#
_entry.id   72ffdc88a984053c2bd55a08e10510e3
#
_cell.length_a   1.000
_cell.length_b   1.000
_cell.length_c   1.000
_cell.angle_alpha   90.00
_cell.angle_beta   90.00
_cell.angle_gamma   90.00
#
_symmetry.space_group_name_H-M   'P 1'
#
loop_
_entity.id
_entity.type
_entity.pdbx_description
1 polymer ?
#
loop_
_entity_poly.entity_id
_entity_poly.type
_entity_poly.pdbx_seq_one_letter_code
_entity_poly.pdbx_strand_id
1 'polypeptide(L)'
;TEPLSVKVFFSDNLPSPYNATAQYVKDILVEYKGAANNNFTYSFFDMNKSENQSVANSYGLRQIRIQEVKNDEVGFKYAWMGLAITYGDSIEIMDAVTSSDGFEYKFTTTIAKIISTTDTLAGLGKSDSISLTLYATDELKNFRINGYSNLDTEIQQAFNEVNKKNLNRLTYTRKSPTADEAAALTEKYGLQTISWKNKDNTEGLGIFGLVLEYADTFRLIPVTIQSSFFG
;
A
#
# COMPACT_ATOMS: atom_id res chain seq x y z
N THR A 1 19.72 5.95 11.34
CA THR A 1 19.46 4.77 10.49
C THR A 1 18.81 3.72 11.36
N GLU A 2 17.58 3.35 11.02
CA GLU A 2 16.83 2.33 11.75
C GLU A 2 17.40 0.92 11.50
N PRO A 3 17.20 -0.06 12.41
CA PRO A 3 17.61 -1.42 12.17
C PRO A 3 16.69 -2.08 11.12
N LEU A 4 17.32 -2.76 10.15
CA LEU A 4 16.64 -3.59 9.15
C LEU A 4 16.62 -5.04 9.64
N SER A 5 15.45 -5.61 9.82
CA SER A 5 15.29 -6.98 10.28
C SER A 5 14.44 -7.81 9.32
N VAL A 6 14.91 -9.02 9.02
CA VAL A 6 14.21 -9.99 8.17
C VAL A 6 13.80 -11.19 9.00
N LYS A 7 12.51 -11.47 9.06
CA LYS A 7 11.94 -12.65 9.73
C LYS A 7 11.51 -13.66 8.69
N VAL A 8 12.03 -14.86 8.78
CA VAL A 8 11.82 -15.93 7.80
C VAL A 8 10.90 -16.99 8.37
N PHE A 9 9.81 -17.23 7.67
CA PHE A 9 8.75 -18.17 8.04
C PHE A 9 8.64 -19.25 6.97
N PHE A 10 9.55 -20.21 7.00
CA PHE A 10 9.56 -21.35 6.07
C PHE A 10 9.35 -22.63 6.84
N SER A 11 8.45 -23.49 6.35
CA SER A 11 8.23 -24.82 6.89
C SER A 11 9.48 -25.70 6.75
N ASP A 12 9.70 -26.57 7.72
CA ASP A 12 10.69 -27.62 7.59
C ASP A 12 10.27 -28.69 6.58
N ASN A 13 11.21 -29.47 6.12
CA ASN A 13 10.97 -30.63 5.25
C ASN A 13 10.14 -30.29 4.00
N LEU A 14 10.45 -29.16 3.37
CA LEU A 14 9.85 -28.78 2.09
C LEU A 14 10.26 -29.80 1.00
N PRO A 15 9.33 -30.26 0.14
CA PRO A 15 9.68 -31.13 -1.00
C PRO A 15 10.40 -30.34 -2.08
N SER A 16 11.06 -31.06 -3.01
CA SER A 16 11.59 -30.45 -4.23
C SER A 16 10.45 -29.90 -5.10
N PRO A 17 10.63 -28.70 -5.72
CA PRO A 17 11.82 -27.85 -5.74
C PRO A 17 11.88 -26.83 -4.58
N TYR A 18 10.88 -26.78 -3.70
CA TYR A 18 10.71 -25.74 -2.67
C TYR A 18 11.83 -25.74 -1.61
N ASN A 19 12.42 -26.93 -1.33
CA ASN A 19 13.59 -27.04 -0.45
C ASN A 19 14.80 -26.28 -1.00
N ALA A 20 15.03 -26.34 -2.32
CA ALA A 20 16.09 -25.59 -2.98
C ALA A 20 15.85 -24.07 -2.88
N THR A 21 14.60 -23.64 -3.04
CA THR A 21 14.22 -22.24 -2.85
C THR A 21 14.49 -21.78 -1.41
N ALA A 22 14.12 -22.58 -0.41
CA ALA A 22 14.37 -22.25 1.01
C ALA A 22 15.88 -22.14 1.31
N GLN A 23 16.69 -23.05 0.75
CA GLN A 23 18.14 -22.98 0.90
C GLN A 23 18.71 -21.74 0.21
N TYR A 24 18.27 -21.43 -1.01
CA TYR A 24 18.69 -20.21 -1.71
C TYR A 24 18.39 -18.93 -0.92
N VAL A 25 17.19 -18.81 -0.35
CA VAL A 25 16.83 -17.68 0.51
C VAL A 25 17.77 -17.57 1.71
N LYS A 26 18.12 -18.71 2.34
CA LYS A 26 19.05 -18.73 3.47
C LYS A 26 20.44 -18.24 3.04
N ASP A 27 20.93 -18.69 1.91
CA ASP A 27 22.26 -18.32 1.39
C ASP A 27 22.33 -16.83 1.08
N ILE A 28 21.30 -16.27 0.43
CA ILE A 28 21.18 -14.82 0.17
C ILE A 28 21.19 -14.01 1.48
N LEU A 29 20.47 -14.44 2.51
CA LEU A 29 20.46 -13.73 3.80
C LEU A 29 21.82 -13.76 4.50
N VAL A 30 22.56 -14.88 4.40
CA VAL A 30 23.93 -14.99 4.91
C VAL A 30 24.86 -14.02 4.16
N GLU A 31 24.74 -13.95 2.85
CA GLU A 31 25.53 -13.06 1.99
C GLU A 31 25.25 -11.59 2.31
N TYR A 32 23.97 -11.23 2.42
CA TYR A 32 23.56 -9.88 2.84
C TYR A 32 24.09 -9.52 4.22
N LYS A 33 24.07 -10.46 5.19
CA LYS A 33 24.64 -10.23 6.52
C LYS A 33 26.13 -10.00 6.47
N GLY A 34 26.85 -10.70 5.59
CA GLY A 34 28.28 -10.55 5.39
C GLY A 34 28.66 -9.19 4.77
N ALA A 35 27.82 -8.68 3.85
CA ALA A 35 28.04 -7.41 3.17
C ALA A 35 27.50 -6.19 3.94
N ALA A 36 26.48 -6.40 4.79
CA ALA A 36 25.80 -5.33 5.52
C ALA A 36 26.56 -4.93 6.80
N ASN A 37 26.23 -3.73 7.30
CA ASN A 37 26.65 -3.26 8.61
C ASN A 37 25.87 -3.98 9.75
N ASN A 38 26.12 -3.59 11.01
CA ASN A 38 25.49 -4.19 12.18
C ASN A 38 23.96 -3.94 12.27
N ASN A 39 23.41 -3.04 11.45
CA ASN A 39 21.98 -2.71 11.46
C ASN A 39 21.13 -3.71 10.66
N PHE A 40 21.74 -4.67 9.95
CA PHE A 40 20.99 -5.75 9.29
C PHE A 40 20.98 -7.01 10.16
N THR A 41 19.79 -7.53 10.40
CA THR A 41 19.58 -8.77 11.16
C THR A 41 18.57 -9.66 10.43
N TYR A 42 18.68 -10.98 10.63
CA TYR A 42 17.67 -11.92 10.18
C TYR A 42 17.47 -13.05 11.18
N SER A 43 16.30 -13.65 11.18
CA SER A 43 15.96 -14.79 12.05
C SER A 43 15.01 -15.77 11.35
N PHE A 44 15.25 -17.07 11.57
CA PHE A 44 14.37 -18.12 11.09
C PHE A 44 13.43 -18.56 12.22
N PHE A 45 12.16 -18.68 11.90
CA PHE A 45 11.14 -19.11 12.84
C PHE A 45 10.78 -20.57 12.59
N ASP A 46 10.85 -21.39 13.63
CA ASP A 46 10.40 -22.80 13.60
C ASP A 46 8.88 -22.86 13.43
N MET A 47 8.44 -23.20 12.22
CA MET A 47 7.02 -23.21 11.86
C MET A 47 6.24 -24.43 12.36
N ASN A 48 6.88 -25.34 13.09
CA ASN A 48 6.19 -26.39 13.84
C ASN A 48 5.56 -25.86 15.14
N LYS A 49 5.97 -24.67 15.60
CA LYS A 49 5.44 -24.04 16.81
C LYS A 49 4.25 -23.14 16.48
N SER A 50 3.12 -23.36 17.15
CA SER A 50 1.89 -22.58 16.95
C SER A 50 2.06 -21.09 17.26
N GLU A 51 2.92 -20.75 18.22
CA GLU A 51 3.27 -19.36 18.54
C GLU A 51 3.92 -18.66 17.35
N ASN A 52 4.84 -19.32 16.63
CA ASN A 52 5.50 -18.76 15.45
C ASN A 52 4.55 -18.65 14.26
N GLN A 53 3.61 -19.59 14.11
CA GLN A 53 2.53 -19.50 13.13
C GLN A 53 1.61 -18.29 13.40
N SER A 54 1.32 -18.03 14.68
CA SER A 54 0.55 -16.85 15.09
C SER A 54 1.30 -15.56 14.77
N VAL A 55 2.62 -15.51 14.97
CA VAL A 55 3.46 -14.38 14.58
C VAL A 55 3.43 -14.17 13.07
N ALA A 56 3.59 -15.23 12.26
CA ALA A 56 3.50 -15.14 10.80
C ALA A 56 2.15 -14.59 10.35
N ASN A 57 1.05 -15.08 10.94
CA ASN A 57 -0.30 -14.58 10.66
C ASN A 57 -0.47 -13.09 11.02
N SER A 58 0.15 -12.61 12.11
CA SER A 58 0.08 -11.20 12.51
C SER A 58 0.75 -10.27 11.51
N TYR A 59 1.75 -10.77 10.76
CA TYR A 59 2.34 -10.08 9.61
C TYR A 59 1.51 -10.19 8.33
N GLY A 60 0.43 -10.97 8.33
CA GLY A 60 -0.40 -11.21 7.14
C GLY A 60 0.08 -12.36 6.26
N LEU A 61 1.15 -13.06 6.66
CA LEU A 61 1.60 -14.26 5.97
C LEU A 61 0.61 -15.41 6.20
N ARG A 62 0.46 -16.26 5.19
CA ARG A 62 -0.44 -17.43 5.25
C ARG A 62 0.26 -18.66 4.69
N GLN A 63 -0.24 -19.82 5.09
CA GLN A 63 0.16 -21.06 4.43
C GLN A 63 -0.27 -21.08 2.97
N ILE A 64 0.61 -21.56 2.12
CA ILE A 64 0.33 -21.80 0.70
C ILE A 64 0.23 -23.29 0.43
N ARG A 65 -0.54 -23.64 -0.57
CA ARG A 65 -0.65 -25.00 -1.06
C ARG A 65 0.49 -25.28 -2.03
N ILE A 66 1.33 -26.27 -1.71
CA ILE A 66 2.45 -26.71 -2.54
C ILE A 66 2.24 -28.13 -3.00
N GLN A 67 2.85 -28.49 -4.13
CA GLN A 67 2.82 -29.84 -4.68
C GLN A 67 3.95 -30.68 -4.08
N GLU A 68 3.66 -31.91 -3.76
CA GLU A 68 4.62 -32.92 -3.30
C GLU A 68 4.48 -34.18 -4.17
N VAL A 69 5.59 -34.71 -4.64
CA VAL A 69 5.62 -35.97 -5.38
C VAL A 69 6.29 -37.02 -4.50
N LYS A 70 5.56 -38.09 -4.13
CA LYS A 70 6.07 -39.22 -3.38
C LYS A 70 5.67 -40.54 -4.10
N ASN A 71 6.62 -41.39 -4.31
CA ASN A 71 6.38 -42.73 -4.95
C ASN A 71 5.56 -42.63 -6.25
N ASP A 72 5.91 -41.66 -7.13
CA ASP A 72 5.21 -41.35 -8.40
C ASP A 72 3.75 -40.85 -8.21
N GLU A 73 3.31 -40.59 -6.99
CA GLU A 73 2.02 -39.99 -6.70
C GLU A 73 2.16 -38.46 -6.44
N VAL A 74 1.26 -37.72 -7.07
CA VAL A 74 1.18 -36.25 -6.87
C VAL A 74 0.24 -35.95 -5.72
N GLY A 75 0.79 -35.40 -4.65
CA GLY A 75 0.04 -34.92 -3.49
C GLY A 75 0.15 -33.39 -3.34
N PHE A 76 -0.57 -32.87 -2.36
CA PHE A 76 -0.49 -31.47 -1.99
C PHE A 76 -0.36 -31.35 -0.47
N LYS A 77 0.43 -30.37 -0.02
CA LYS A 77 0.48 -30.01 1.39
C LYS A 77 0.46 -28.49 1.58
N TYR A 78 0.12 -28.06 2.77
CA TYR A 78 0.22 -26.65 3.16
C TYR A 78 1.59 -26.38 3.78
N ALA A 79 2.22 -25.28 3.38
CA ALA A 79 3.52 -24.89 3.88
C ALA A 79 3.61 -23.37 4.06
N TRP A 80 4.43 -22.95 4.99
CA TRP A 80 4.85 -21.55 5.11
C TRP A 80 6.07 -21.32 4.21
N MET A 81 6.03 -20.28 3.40
CA MET A 81 7.13 -19.86 2.54
C MET A 81 7.08 -18.34 2.34
N GLY A 82 7.44 -17.59 3.35
CA GLY A 82 7.40 -16.13 3.28
C GLY A 82 8.37 -15.44 4.24
N LEU A 83 8.54 -14.14 4.02
CA LEU A 83 9.40 -13.28 4.81
C LEU A 83 8.65 -12.01 5.21
N ALA A 84 8.94 -11.50 6.41
CA ALA A 84 8.57 -10.16 6.83
C ALA A 84 9.86 -9.33 6.98
N ILE A 85 9.92 -8.19 6.29
CA ILE A 85 11.02 -7.25 6.31
C ILE A 85 10.56 -6.03 7.09
N THR A 86 11.27 -5.66 8.14
CA THR A 86 10.95 -4.52 9.00
C THR A 86 12.07 -3.51 9.02
N TYR A 87 11.72 -2.23 8.94
CA TYR A 87 12.66 -1.09 9.06
C TYR A 87 11.95 0.05 9.79
N GLY A 88 12.38 0.35 11.01
CA GLY A 88 11.61 1.19 11.92
C GLY A 88 10.20 0.63 12.13
N ASP A 89 9.18 1.46 11.96
CA ASP A 89 7.78 1.07 12.07
C ASP A 89 7.18 0.51 10.76
N SER A 90 7.98 0.47 9.69
CA SER A 90 7.53 -0.01 8.38
C SER A 90 7.73 -1.52 8.24
N ILE A 91 6.77 -2.17 7.57
CA ILE A 91 6.76 -3.61 7.33
C ILE A 91 6.43 -3.87 5.86
N GLU A 92 7.27 -4.65 5.19
CA GLU A 92 6.99 -5.19 3.86
C GLU A 92 6.99 -6.72 3.92
N ILE A 93 6.08 -7.33 3.17
CA ILE A 93 5.87 -8.78 3.17
C ILE A 93 6.24 -9.35 1.80
N MET A 94 6.98 -10.44 1.83
CA MET A 94 7.18 -11.31 0.67
C MET A 94 6.54 -12.66 0.98
N ASP A 95 5.33 -12.86 0.52
CA ASP A 95 4.60 -14.12 0.64
C ASP A 95 4.82 -15.02 -0.58
N ALA A 96 4.47 -16.30 -0.43
CA ALA A 96 4.50 -17.28 -1.51
C ALA A 96 5.84 -17.35 -2.27
N VAL A 97 6.97 -17.31 -1.55
CA VAL A 97 8.31 -17.41 -2.13
C VAL A 97 8.58 -18.86 -2.54
N THR A 98 8.02 -19.28 -3.69
CA THR A 98 8.04 -20.66 -4.19
C THR A 98 9.13 -20.93 -5.20
N SER A 99 9.81 -19.89 -5.73
CA SER A 99 10.92 -19.98 -6.68
C SER A 99 12.06 -19.07 -6.27
N SER A 100 13.28 -19.46 -6.58
CA SER A 100 14.48 -18.62 -6.49
C SER A 100 14.58 -17.61 -7.62
N ASP A 101 13.81 -17.78 -8.70
CA ASP A 101 13.88 -16.91 -9.87
C ASP A 101 13.48 -15.48 -9.54
N GLY A 102 14.41 -14.54 -9.75
CA GLY A 102 14.22 -13.13 -9.47
C GLY A 102 14.07 -12.79 -7.98
N PHE A 103 14.27 -13.75 -7.07
CA PHE A 103 14.13 -13.50 -5.63
C PHE A 103 15.08 -12.41 -5.14
N GLU A 104 16.35 -12.49 -5.48
CA GLU A 104 17.36 -11.51 -5.06
C GLU A 104 17.00 -10.09 -5.51
N TYR A 105 16.60 -9.94 -6.78
CA TYR A 105 16.15 -8.65 -7.31
C TYR A 105 14.92 -8.12 -6.54
N LYS A 106 13.91 -8.95 -6.33
CA LYS A 106 12.70 -8.58 -5.60
C LYS A 106 13.02 -8.25 -4.14
N PHE A 107 13.89 -9.02 -3.49
CA PHE A 107 14.32 -8.79 -2.12
C PHE A 107 15.07 -7.47 -1.98
N THR A 108 16.07 -7.22 -2.84
CA THR A 108 16.86 -5.99 -2.85
C THR A 108 15.97 -4.75 -3.09
N THR A 109 15.08 -4.83 -4.08
CA THR A 109 14.19 -3.71 -4.41
C THR A 109 13.17 -3.45 -3.29
N THR A 110 12.70 -4.49 -2.60
CA THR A 110 11.81 -4.35 -1.44
C THR A 110 12.55 -3.67 -0.28
N ILE A 111 13.79 -4.06 0.00
CA ILE A 111 14.63 -3.40 1.01
C ILE A 111 14.89 -1.93 0.64
N ALA A 112 15.30 -1.66 -0.60
CA ALA A 112 15.54 -0.29 -1.04
C ALA A 112 14.29 0.59 -0.93
N LYS A 113 13.12 0.04 -1.28
CA LYS A 113 11.84 0.72 -1.16
C LYS A 113 11.49 1.05 0.29
N ILE A 114 11.55 0.06 1.22
CA ILE A 114 11.17 0.28 2.62
C ILE A 114 12.09 1.30 3.29
N ILE A 115 13.39 1.26 3.02
CA ILE A 115 14.37 2.23 3.55
C ILE A 115 14.07 3.62 2.99
N SER A 116 13.99 3.78 1.66
CA SER A 116 13.74 5.06 1.02
C SER A 116 12.43 5.70 1.48
N THR A 117 11.34 4.93 1.54
CA THR A 117 10.05 5.43 1.99
C THR A 117 10.08 5.87 3.45
N THR A 118 10.65 5.05 4.33
CA THR A 118 10.69 5.32 5.76
C THR A 118 11.60 6.52 6.07
N ASP A 119 12.80 6.57 5.50
CA ASP A 119 13.74 7.68 5.72
C ASP A 119 13.18 9.00 5.17
N THR A 120 12.55 8.98 3.98
CA THR A 120 11.89 10.16 3.42
C THR A 120 10.78 10.66 4.32
N LEU A 121 9.89 9.77 4.77
CA LEU A 121 8.77 10.15 5.65
C LEU A 121 9.23 10.59 7.05
N ALA A 122 10.27 9.95 7.58
CA ALA A 122 10.86 10.34 8.87
C ALA A 122 11.57 11.71 8.79
N GLY A 123 12.17 12.03 7.63
CA GLY A 123 12.81 13.31 7.36
C GLY A 123 11.85 14.48 7.15
N LEU A 124 10.56 14.22 6.93
CA LEU A 124 9.55 15.27 6.82
C LEU A 124 9.42 16.01 8.18
N GLY A 125 9.64 17.31 8.18
CA GLY A 125 9.37 18.17 9.33
C GLY A 125 7.88 18.14 9.71
N LYS A 126 7.54 18.58 10.91
CA LYS A 126 6.13 18.69 11.35
C LYS A 126 5.32 19.68 10.48
N SER A 127 6.01 20.62 9.81
CA SER A 127 5.45 21.57 8.85
C SER A 127 5.26 21.00 7.45
N ASP A 128 5.93 19.91 7.12
CA ASP A 128 5.96 19.32 5.77
C ASP A 128 4.92 18.21 5.68
N SER A 129 3.65 18.57 5.81
CA SER A 129 2.57 17.59 5.67
C SER A 129 2.28 17.30 4.21
N ILE A 130 2.18 16.03 3.88
CA ILE A 130 1.57 15.59 2.62
C ILE A 130 0.07 15.58 2.85
N SER A 131 -0.66 16.41 2.11
CA SER A 131 -2.11 16.54 2.26
C SER A 131 -2.85 16.03 1.03
N LEU A 132 -3.89 15.24 1.28
CA LEU A 132 -4.85 14.80 0.28
C LEU A 132 -6.16 15.55 0.52
N THR A 133 -6.56 16.40 -0.43
CA THR A 133 -7.80 17.16 -0.32
C THR A 133 -8.81 16.70 -1.38
N LEU A 134 -9.97 16.25 -0.92
CA LEU A 134 -11.12 16.04 -1.78
C LEU A 134 -11.90 17.36 -1.89
N TYR A 135 -11.87 17.98 -3.06
CA TYR A 135 -12.77 19.08 -3.41
C TYR A 135 -14.04 18.48 -4.02
N ALA A 136 -15.18 18.66 -3.38
CA ALA A 136 -16.45 18.10 -3.81
C ALA A 136 -17.60 19.02 -3.37
N THR A 137 -18.13 19.81 -4.31
CA THR A 137 -19.23 20.77 -4.07
C THR A 137 -20.47 20.04 -3.59
N ASP A 138 -21.02 20.42 -2.45
CA ASP A 138 -22.13 19.70 -1.78
C ASP A 138 -23.42 19.67 -2.59
N GLU A 139 -23.68 20.71 -3.38
CA GLU A 139 -24.85 20.81 -4.28
C GLU A 139 -24.90 19.66 -5.30
N LEU A 140 -23.75 19.08 -5.64
CA LEU A 140 -23.65 17.93 -6.55
C LEU A 140 -24.36 16.67 -5.99
N LYS A 141 -24.63 16.60 -4.70
CA LYS A 141 -25.45 15.53 -4.07
C LYS A 141 -26.89 15.53 -4.57
N ASN A 142 -27.39 16.69 -5.02
CA ASN A 142 -28.75 16.83 -5.54
C ASN A 142 -28.92 16.23 -6.95
N PHE A 143 -27.81 15.89 -7.60
CA PHE A 143 -27.79 15.27 -8.92
C PHE A 143 -27.58 13.76 -8.76
N ARG A 144 -28.17 12.97 -9.64
CA ARG A 144 -28.06 11.50 -9.63
C ARG A 144 -26.69 11.05 -10.16
N ILE A 145 -25.63 11.43 -9.46
CA ILE A 145 -24.27 11.00 -9.78
C ILE A 145 -24.01 9.71 -9.00
N ASN A 146 -23.83 8.61 -9.74
CA ASN A 146 -23.63 7.30 -9.13
C ASN A 146 -22.37 7.31 -8.25
N GLY A 147 -22.48 6.80 -7.01
CA GLY A 147 -21.37 6.73 -6.05
C GLY A 147 -21.02 8.04 -5.32
N TYR A 148 -21.59 9.20 -5.74
CA TYR A 148 -21.19 10.49 -5.15
C TYR A 148 -21.49 10.60 -3.64
N SER A 149 -22.60 10.03 -3.18
CA SER A 149 -23.00 10.08 -1.76
C SER A 149 -22.03 9.34 -0.84
N ASN A 150 -21.36 8.30 -1.33
CA ASN A 150 -20.45 7.46 -0.56
C ASN A 150 -18.97 7.81 -0.78
N LEU A 151 -18.73 8.70 -1.73
CA LEU A 151 -17.37 9.00 -2.23
C LEU A 151 -16.40 9.39 -1.13
N ASP A 152 -16.78 10.29 -0.24
CA ASP A 152 -15.93 10.74 0.88
C ASP A 152 -15.56 9.57 1.79
N THR A 153 -16.54 8.73 2.13
CA THR A 153 -16.33 7.55 2.97
C THR A 153 -15.37 6.56 2.32
N GLU A 154 -15.56 6.28 1.03
CA GLU A 154 -14.71 5.34 0.29
C GLU A 154 -13.27 5.86 0.15
N ILE A 155 -13.11 7.15 -0.17
CA ILE A 155 -11.79 7.79 -0.25
C ILE A 155 -11.12 7.78 1.13
N GLN A 156 -11.84 8.11 2.19
CA GLN A 156 -11.29 8.13 3.54
C GLN A 156 -10.86 6.73 4.01
N GLN A 157 -11.61 5.68 3.67
CA GLN A 157 -11.21 4.31 3.96
C GLN A 157 -9.92 3.92 3.23
N ALA A 158 -9.87 4.15 1.92
CA ALA A 158 -8.67 3.90 1.13
C ALA A 158 -7.47 4.72 1.62
N PHE A 159 -7.70 6.01 1.96
CA PHE A 159 -6.69 6.88 2.54
C PHE A 159 -6.13 6.31 3.86
N ASN A 160 -6.99 5.86 4.76
CA ASN A 160 -6.56 5.31 6.06
C ASN A 160 -5.66 4.07 5.90
N GLU A 161 -5.96 3.21 4.92
CA GLU A 161 -5.12 2.05 4.61
C GLU A 161 -3.73 2.47 4.09
N VAL A 162 -3.70 3.46 3.19
CA VAL A 162 -2.46 4.01 2.65
C VAL A 162 -1.67 4.73 3.76
N ASN A 163 -2.36 5.54 4.58
CA ASN A 163 -1.70 6.33 5.62
C ASN A 163 -1.04 5.46 6.70
N LYS A 164 -1.66 4.35 7.08
CA LYS A 164 -1.05 3.35 8.00
C LYS A 164 0.29 2.83 7.45
N LYS A 165 0.36 2.57 6.15
CA LYS A 165 1.60 2.11 5.48
C LYS A 165 2.65 3.22 5.33
N ASN A 166 2.27 4.48 5.54
CA ASN A 166 3.12 5.66 5.41
C ASN A 166 3.29 6.39 6.76
N LEU A 167 3.43 5.62 7.83
CA LEU A 167 3.71 6.09 9.20
C LEU A 167 2.70 7.13 9.73
N ASN A 168 1.47 7.13 9.22
CA ASN A 168 0.43 8.11 9.51
C ASN A 168 0.88 9.57 9.30
N ARG A 169 1.72 9.81 8.29
CA ARG A 169 2.27 11.14 7.95
C ARG A 169 1.45 11.91 6.93
N LEU A 170 0.37 11.31 6.43
CA LEU A 170 -0.53 11.95 5.48
C LEU A 170 -1.72 12.56 6.22
N THR A 171 -2.25 13.65 5.68
CA THR A 171 -3.50 14.27 6.15
C THR A 171 -4.58 14.18 5.08
N TYR A 172 -5.83 13.98 5.47
CA TYR A 172 -6.99 13.98 4.57
C TYR A 172 -7.97 15.07 4.98
N THR A 173 -8.47 15.81 3.99
CA THR A 173 -9.48 16.83 4.20
C THR A 173 -10.49 16.81 3.06
N ARG A 174 -11.78 16.91 3.39
CA ARG A 174 -12.85 17.17 2.42
C ARG A 174 -13.23 18.65 2.49
N LYS A 175 -13.36 19.29 1.32
CA LYS A 175 -13.82 20.69 1.19
C LYS A 175 -14.97 20.76 0.19
N SER A 176 -15.97 21.57 0.50
CA SER A 176 -17.08 21.94 -0.39
C SER A 176 -16.92 23.40 -0.80
N PRO A 177 -16.24 23.68 -1.93
CA PRO A 177 -16.02 25.06 -2.36
C PRO A 177 -17.31 25.74 -2.84
N THR A 178 -17.39 27.04 -2.62
CA THR A 178 -18.39 27.91 -3.27
C THR A 178 -18.10 28.07 -4.76
N ALA A 179 -19.03 28.65 -5.53
CA ALA A 179 -18.84 28.88 -6.96
C ALA A 179 -17.63 29.77 -7.26
N ASP A 180 -17.40 30.82 -6.43
CA ASP A 180 -16.24 31.70 -6.59
C ASP A 180 -14.92 30.99 -6.28
N GLU A 181 -14.88 30.20 -5.23
CA GLU A 181 -13.71 29.37 -4.90
C GLU A 181 -13.46 28.28 -5.96
N ALA A 182 -14.51 27.73 -6.54
CA ALA A 182 -14.42 26.70 -7.59
C ALA A 182 -13.64 27.23 -8.82
N ALA A 183 -13.88 28.47 -9.23
CA ALA A 183 -13.16 29.08 -10.35
C ALA A 183 -11.66 29.19 -10.07
N ALA A 184 -11.27 29.69 -8.90
CA ALA A 184 -9.88 29.83 -8.48
C ALA A 184 -9.17 28.46 -8.35
N LEU A 185 -9.86 27.45 -7.79
CA LEU A 185 -9.34 26.11 -7.64
C LEU A 185 -9.17 25.37 -8.99
N THR A 186 -10.07 25.66 -9.95
CA THR A 186 -9.96 25.15 -11.31
C THR A 186 -8.73 25.74 -11.99
N GLU A 187 -8.49 27.03 -11.85
CA GLU A 187 -7.30 27.69 -12.41
C GLU A 187 -6.01 27.14 -11.77
N LYS A 188 -6.00 26.98 -10.45
CA LYS A 188 -4.82 26.51 -9.70
C LYS A 188 -4.48 25.04 -9.97
N TYR A 189 -5.47 24.15 -9.92
CA TYR A 189 -5.24 22.71 -9.91
C TYR A 189 -5.68 21.98 -11.19
N GLY A 190 -6.42 22.67 -12.09
CA GLY A 190 -7.01 22.03 -13.26
C GLY A 190 -8.20 21.12 -12.93
N LEU A 191 -8.93 21.40 -11.84
CA LEU A 191 -10.09 20.62 -11.43
C LEU A 191 -11.22 20.73 -12.45
N GLN A 192 -11.98 19.64 -12.65
CA GLN A 192 -13.12 19.63 -13.53
C GLN A 192 -14.29 20.42 -12.93
N THR A 193 -14.88 21.30 -13.73
CA THR A 193 -16.08 22.05 -13.36
C THR A 193 -17.32 21.32 -13.85
N ILE A 194 -18.38 21.37 -13.06
CA ILE A 194 -19.71 20.91 -13.40
C ILE A 194 -20.67 22.09 -13.25
N SER A 195 -21.32 22.49 -14.32
CA SER A 195 -22.32 23.57 -14.33
C SER A 195 -23.74 23.00 -14.43
N TRP A 196 -24.68 23.66 -13.79
CA TRP A 196 -26.11 23.31 -13.86
C TRP A 196 -27.00 24.56 -13.81
N LYS A 197 -28.25 24.39 -14.18
CA LYS A 197 -29.28 25.44 -14.00
C LYS A 197 -30.13 25.11 -12.78
N ASN A 198 -30.28 26.09 -11.91
CA ASN A 198 -31.18 26.02 -10.78
C ASN A 198 -32.64 26.23 -11.23
N LYS A 199 -33.58 25.94 -10.33
CA LYS A 199 -35.06 26.13 -10.62
C LYS A 199 -35.45 27.57 -10.88
N ASP A 200 -34.69 28.54 -10.38
CA ASP A 200 -34.86 29.97 -10.59
C ASP A 200 -34.12 30.51 -11.83
N ASN A 201 -33.63 29.64 -12.70
CA ASN A 201 -32.80 29.93 -13.87
C ASN A 201 -31.42 30.53 -13.59
N THR A 202 -30.97 30.59 -12.36
CA THR A 202 -29.58 30.93 -12.06
C THR A 202 -28.65 29.79 -12.42
N GLU A 203 -27.41 30.12 -12.77
CA GLU A 203 -26.36 29.12 -13.05
C GLU A 203 -25.69 28.70 -11.75
N GLY A 204 -25.56 27.41 -11.51
CA GLY A 204 -24.74 26.84 -10.50
C GLY A 204 -23.42 26.32 -11.06
N LEU A 205 -22.36 26.42 -10.31
CA LEU A 205 -21.04 25.90 -10.64
C LEU A 205 -20.49 25.13 -9.45
N GLY A 206 -20.01 23.94 -9.71
CA GLY A 206 -19.33 23.12 -8.73
C GLY A 206 -18.08 22.48 -9.31
N ILE A 207 -17.23 21.97 -8.46
CA ILE A 207 -16.04 21.24 -8.82
C ILE A 207 -16.00 19.89 -8.11
N PHE A 208 -15.26 19.01 -8.73
CA PHE A 208 -14.97 17.70 -8.19
C PHE A 208 -13.54 17.30 -8.54
N GLY A 209 -12.79 16.83 -7.56
CA GLY A 209 -11.46 16.30 -7.79
C GLY A 209 -10.67 16.06 -6.49
N LEU A 210 -9.61 15.28 -6.61
CA LEU A 210 -8.76 14.86 -5.52
C LEU A 210 -7.33 15.39 -5.78
N VAL A 211 -6.84 16.21 -4.86
CA VAL A 211 -5.54 16.89 -4.98
C VAL A 211 -4.61 16.43 -3.88
N LEU A 212 -3.44 15.93 -4.27
CA LEU A 212 -2.33 15.64 -3.38
C LEU A 212 -1.35 16.81 -3.40
N GLU A 213 -1.06 17.39 -2.24
CA GLU A 213 -0.13 18.52 -2.09
C GLU A 213 1.04 18.13 -1.19
N TYR A 214 2.22 18.60 -1.58
CA TYR A 214 3.43 18.53 -0.76
C TYR A 214 4.29 19.76 -1.04
N ALA A 215 4.62 20.51 0.00
CA ALA A 215 5.29 21.81 -0.11
C ALA A 215 4.61 22.70 -1.16
N ASP A 216 5.34 23.24 -2.12
CA ASP A 216 4.82 24.10 -3.19
C ASP A 216 4.37 23.33 -4.45
N THR A 217 4.28 22.00 -4.37
CA THR A 217 3.90 21.15 -5.49
C THR A 217 2.56 20.45 -5.26
N PHE A 218 1.87 20.14 -6.34
CA PHE A 218 0.64 19.36 -6.29
C PHE A 218 0.55 18.33 -7.41
N ARG A 219 -0.28 17.33 -7.19
CA ARG A 219 -0.67 16.34 -8.21
C ARG A 219 -2.18 16.12 -8.13
N LEU A 220 -2.84 16.27 -9.27
CA LEU A 220 -4.24 15.87 -9.42
C LEU A 220 -4.30 14.34 -9.52
N ILE A 221 -5.12 13.73 -8.67
CA ILE A 221 -5.42 12.29 -8.74
C ILE A 221 -6.67 12.14 -9.61
N PRO A 222 -6.59 11.42 -10.74
CA PRO A 222 -7.75 11.22 -11.61
C PRO A 222 -8.87 10.49 -10.87
N VAL A 223 -10.06 11.09 -10.86
CA VAL A 223 -11.27 10.47 -10.36
C VAL A 223 -12.28 10.44 -11.49
N THR A 224 -12.74 9.25 -11.86
CA THR A 224 -13.74 9.10 -12.92
C THR A 224 -15.10 8.92 -12.29
N ILE A 225 -16.00 9.88 -12.52
CA ILE A 225 -17.41 9.74 -12.17
C ILE A 225 -18.14 9.17 -13.37
N GLN A 226 -18.73 8.00 -13.22
CA GLN A 226 -19.64 7.45 -14.23
C GLN A 226 -21.03 8.01 -14.00
N SER A 227 -21.45 8.94 -14.86
CA SER A 227 -22.87 9.33 -14.92
C SER A 227 -23.64 8.24 -15.66
N SER A 228 -24.56 7.57 -14.99
CA SER A 228 -25.53 6.73 -15.67
C SER A 228 -26.58 7.62 -16.35
N PHE A 229 -26.27 8.06 -17.56
CA PHE A 229 -27.30 8.60 -18.45
C PHE A 229 -28.10 7.45 -19.06
N PHE A 230 -29.03 6.89 -18.32
CA PHE A 230 -30.19 6.15 -18.84
C PHE A 230 -31.32 6.33 -17.84
N GLY A 231 -32.22 7.21 -18.16
CA GLY A 231 -33.54 7.33 -17.59
C GLY A 231 -34.51 7.81 -18.62
#